data_626f0e01117203ade36f3a6962ab07cb
#
_entry.id   626f0e01117203ade36f3a6962ab07cb
#
_cell.length_a   1.000
_cell.length_b   1.000
_cell.length_c   1.000
_cell.angle_alpha   90.00
_cell.angle_beta   90.00
_cell.angle_gamma   90.00
#
_symmetry.space_group_name_H-M   'P 1'
#
loop_
_entity.id
_entity.type
_entity.pdbx_description
1 polymer ?
#
loop_
_entity_poly.entity_id
_entity_poly.type
_entity_poly.pdbx_seq_one_letter_code
_entity_poly.pdbx_strand_id
1 'polypeptide(L)'
;MEKAYRIKRNSDFQAIYKNGKSVANRQFVVYTYKNRDLKHFRLGISVSKKLGNAVTRNRIKRAIRENFKVHKQNIIAKDIIVIARQPAKDMNTLEIQSSLEPVSYT
;
A
#
# COMPACT_ATOMS: atom_id res chain seq x y z
N MET A 1 10.19 -7.43 0.73
CA MET A 1 9.14 -7.85 1.69
C MET A 1 8.80 -9.32 1.49
N GLU A 2 8.59 -10.04 2.56
CA GLU A 2 8.30 -11.46 2.53
C GLU A 2 6.97 -11.78 1.84
N LYS A 3 6.91 -12.93 1.17
CA LYS A 3 5.71 -13.36 0.43
C LYS A 3 4.46 -13.45 1.32
N ALA A 4 4.63 -13.84 2.58
CA ALA A 4 3.51 -13.95 3.53
C ALA A 4 2.83 -12.60 3.82
N TYR A 5 3.49 -11.50 3.56
CA TYR A 5 2.98 -10.14 3.77
C TYR A 5 2.38 -9.53 2.50
N ARG A 6 2.24 -10.32 1.43
CA ARG A 6 1.70 -9.83 0.15
C ARG A 6 0.31 -10.39 -0.10
N ILE A 7 -0.60 -9.53 -0.55
CA ILE A 7 -1.89 -9.95 -1.07
C ILE A 7 -1.67 -10.43 -2.50
N LYS A 8 -2.09 -11.65 -2.82
CA LYS A 8 -1.80 -12.28 -4.12
C LYS A 8 -3.03 -12.53 -4.99
N ARG A 9 -4.19 -12.80 -4.38
CA ARG A 9 -5.38 -13.21 -5.12
C ARG A 9 -6.24 -12.01 -5.51
N ASN A 10 -6.76 -12.03 -6.74
CA ASN A 10 -7.72 -11.01 -7.17
C ASN A 10 -8.97 -11.00 -6.30
N SER A 11 -9.42 -12.15 -5.83
CA SER A 11 -10.56 -12.25 -4.93
C SER A 11 -10.33 -11.49 -3.62
N ASP A 12 -9.11 -11.53 -3.09
CA ASP A 12 -8.75 -10.78 -1.89
C ASP A 12 -8.79 -9.28 -2.14
N PHE A 13 -8.25 -8.81 -3.27
CA PHE A 13 -8.32 -7.40 -3.65
C PHE A 13 -9.76 -6.93 -3.78
N GLN A 14 -10.61 -7.70 -4.44
CA GLN A 14 -12.02 -7.36 -4.62
C GLN A 14 -12.77 -7.29 -3.29
N ALA A 15 -12.51 -8.23 -2.39
CA ALA A 15 -13.13 -8.25 -1.07
C ALA A 15 -12.76 -7.02 -0.25
N ILE A 16 -11.48 -6.61 -0.31
CA ILE A 16 -10.99 -5.43 0.40
C ILE A 16 -11.61 -4.16 -0.17
N TYR A 17 -11.68 -4.02 -1.50
CA TYR A 17 -12.30 -2.87 -2.14
C TYR A 17 -13.79 -2.76 -1.78
N LYS A 18 -14.48 -3.88 -1.71
CA LYS A 18 -15.91 -3.92 -1.43
C LYS A 18 -16.23 -3.66 0.04
N ASN A 19 -15.47 -4.23 0.95
CA ASN A 19 -15.80 -4.29 2.38
C ASN A 19 -14.91 -3.43 3.27
N GLY A 20 -13.76 -3.00 2.76
CA GLY A 20 -12.78 -2.23 3.53
C GLY A 20 -13.13 -0.76 3.62
N LYS A 21 -12.39 -0.07 4.47
CA LYS A 21 -12.44 1.39 4.59
C LYS A 21 -11.31 1.99 3.75
N SER A 22 -11.51 3.22 3.27
CA SER A 22 -10.48 3.93 2.53
C SER A 22 -10.15 5.27 3.16
N VAL A 23 -8.87 5.61 3.11
CA VAL A 23 -8.35 6.92 3.49
C VAL A 23 -7.50 7.40 2.32
N ALA A 24 -7.65 8.65 1.93
CA ALA A 24 -6.96 9.18 0.77
C ALA A 24 -6.25 10.49 1.08
N ASN A 25 -5.10 10.69 0.45
CA ASN A 25 -4.47 12.01 0.33
C ASN A 25 -4.26 12.29 -1.17
N ARG A 26 -3.52 13.34 -1.50
CA ARG A 26 -3.31 13.73 -2.91
C ARG A 26 -2.52 12.67 -3.69
N GLN A 27 -1.65 11.93 -3.03
CA GLN A 27 -0.71 11.02 -3.67
C GLN A 27 -1.16 9.56 -3.62
N PHE A 28 -1.92 9.17 -2.60
CA PHE A 28 -2.27 7.77 -2.37
C PHE A 28 -3.70 7.59 -1.90
N VAL A 29 -4.27 6.44 -2.23
CA VAL A 29 -5.49 5.93 -1.62
C VAL A 29 -5.12 4.64 -0.91
N VAL A 30 -5.48 4.52 0.36
CA VAL A 30 -5.17 3.34 1.17
C VAL A 30 -6.47 2.69 1.62
N TYR A 31 -6.69 1.45 1.20
CA TYR A 31 -7.79 0.62 1.65
C TYR A 31 -7.32 -0.27 2.79
N THR A 32 -8.13 -0.40 3.82
CA THR A 32 -7.84 -1.29 4.94
C THR A 32 -9.04 -2.16 5.25
N TYR A 33 -8.78 -3.42 5.58
CA TYR A 33 -9.80 -4.38 5.93
C TYR A 33 -9.31 -5.27 7.06
N LYS A 34 -10.00 -5.27 8.19
CA LYS A 34 -9.66 -6.13 9.32
C LYS A 34 -10.08 -7.57 9.02
N ASN A 35 -9.12 -8.47 9.06
CA ASN A 35 -9.35 -9.88 8.87
C ASN A 35 -8.89 -10.62 10.12
N ARG A 36 -9.82 -11.26 10.82
CA ARG A 36 -9.55 -11.94 12.09
C ARG A 36 -8.58 -13.11 11.99
N ASP A 37 -8.45 -13.69 10.79
CA ASP A 37 -7.59 -14.84 10.56
C ASP A 37 -6.14 -14.48 10.30
N LEU A 38 -5.82 -13.20 10.22
CA LEU A 38 -4.47 -12.74 9.95
C LEU A 38 -3.65 -12.67 11.24
N LYS A 39 -2.42 -13.17 11.17
CA LYS A 39 -1.43 -13.07 12.25
C LYS A 39 -0.59 -11.81 12.13
N HIS A 40 -0.55 -11.21 10.95
CA HIS A 40 0.19 -9.98 10.64
C HIS A 40 -0.52 -9.27 9.47
N PHE A 41 -0.11 -8.04 9.17
CA PHE A 41 -0.69 -7.34 8.04
C PHE A 41 -0.29 -8.00 6.72
N ARG A 42 -1.13 -7.77 5.69
CA ARG A 42 -0.80 -8.11 4.30
C ARG A 42 -0.94 -6.86 3.45
N LEU A 43 -0.03 -6.69 2.49
CA LEU A 43 0.06 -5.50 1.66
C LEU A 43 -0.16 -5.82 0.18
N GLY A 44 -1.06 -5.09 -0.45
CA GLY A 44 -1.21 -5.03 -1.89
C GLY A 44 -0.85 -3.64 -2.39
N ILE A 45 -0.19 -3.56 -3.55
CA ILE A 45 0.22 -2.29 -4.13
C ILE A 45 -0.29 -2.22 -5.56
N SER A 46 -0.95 -1.11 -5.90
CA SER A 46 -1.43 -0.84 -7.24
C SER A 46 -0.80 0.44 -7.77
N VAL A 47 -0.01 0.31 -8.83
CA VAL A 47 0.59 1.45 -9.52
C VAL A 47 0.25 1.34 -11.00
N SER A 48 -0.62 2.23 -11.47
CA SER A 48 -1.11 2.24 -12.85
C SER A 48 0.01 2.53 -13.84
N LYS A 49 -0.11 1.97 -15.04
CA LYS A 49 0.79 2.28 -16.17
C LYS A 49 0.80 3.76 -16.52
N LYS A 50 -0.26 4.50 -16.16
CA LYS A 50 -0.37 5.95 -16.39
C LYS A 50 0.66 6.74 -15.59
N LEU A 51 1.23 6.17 -14.51
CA LEU A 51 2.20 6.86 -13.70
C LEU A 51 3.61 6.87 -14.29
N GLY A 52 3.85 6.12 -15.35
CA GLY A 52 5.14 6.13 -16.02
C GLY A 52 5.58 4.75 -16.48
N ASN A 53 6.86 4.64 -16.84
CA ASN A 53 7.46 3.39 -17.30
C ASN A 53 7.72 2.44 -16.13
N ALA A 54 8.24 1.24 -16.45
CA ALA A 54 8.50 0.22 -15.44
C ALA A 54 9.48 0.69 -14.36
N VAL A 55 10.48 1.48 -14.72
CA VAL A 55 11.47 1.99 -13.77
C VAL A 55 10.81 2.90 -12.72
N THR A 56 9.98 3.84 -13.20
CA THR A 56 9.24 4.76 -12.32
C THR A 56 8.28 4.00 -11.42
N ARG A 57 7.50 3.08 -11.99
CA ARG A 57 6.53 2.28 -11.23
C ARG A 57 7.21 1.41 -10.18
N ASN A 58 8.32 0.78 -10.52
CA ASN A 58 9.07 -0.06 -9.58
C ASN A 58 9.67 0.76 -8.44
N ARG A 59 10.13 1.98 -8.72
CA ARG A 59 10.61 2.90 -7.70
C ARG A 59 9.53 3.23 -6.69
N ILE A 60 8.32 3.54 -7.16
CA ILE A 60 7.17 3.85 -6.30
C ILE A 60 6.81 2.63 -5.45
N LYS A 61 6.72 1.45 -6.06
CA LYS A 61 6.40 0.22 -5.34
C LYS A 61 7.43 -0.09 -4.26
N ARG A 62 8.72 0.09 -4.58
CA ARG A 62 9.80 -0.16 -3.63
C ARG A 62 9.72 0.79 -2.44
N ALA A 63 9.47 2.07 -2.68
CA ALA A 63 9.33 3.05 -1.62
C ALA A 63 8.16 2.73 -0.68
N ILE A 64 7.04 2.29 -1.24
CA ILE A 64 5.87 1.86 -0.46
C ILE A 64 6.23 0.64 0.41
N ARG A 65 6.87 -0.37 -0.18
CA ARG A 65 7.28 -1.58 0.56
C ARG A 65 8.24 -1.25 1.69
N GLU A 66 9.21 -0.38 1.44
CA GLU A 66 10.18 0.03 2.47
C GLU A 66 9.50 0.73 3.63
N ASN A 67 8.51 1.58 3.37
CA ASN A 67 7.73 2.23 4.43
C ASN A 67 7.06 1.19 5.33
N PHE A 68 6.38 0.21 4.76
CA PHE A 68 5.70 -0.82 5.53
C PHE A 68 6.67 -1.78 6.23
N LYS A 69 7.81 -2.04 5.60
CA LYS A 69 8.86 -2.87 6.20
C LYS A 69 9.45 -2.24 7.47
N VAL A 70 9.73 -0.94 7.41
CA VAL A 70 10.27 -0.20 8.56
C VAL A 70 9.29 -0.19 9.73
N HIS A 71 7.99 -0.06 9.44
CA HIS A 71 6.93 0.02 10.45
C HIS A 71 6.24 -1.31 10.72
N LYS A 72 6.83 -2.40 10.28
CA LYS A 72 6.24 -3.75 10.30
C LYS A 72 5.67 -4.15 11.65
N GLN A 73 6.36 -3.84 12.74
CA GLN A 73 5.96 -4.22 14.09
C GLN A 73 4.86 -3.33 14.68
N ASN A 74 4.65 -2.17 14.07
CA ASN A 74 3.68 -1.18 14.55
C ASN A 74 2.34 -1.25 13.82
N ILE A 75 2.23 -2.09 12.80
CA ILE A 75 1.03 -2.20 11.98
C ILE A 75 0.23 -3.42 12.47
N ILE A 76 -1.03 -3.18 12.81
CA ILE A 76 -1.92 -4.25 13.27
C ILE A 76 -2.21 -5.24 12.13
N ALA A 77 -2.65 -6.44 12.50
CA ALA A 77 -3.00 -7.50 11.54
C ALA A 77 -4.26 -7.11 10.74
N LYS A 78 -4.06 -6.64 9.52
CA LYS A 78 -5.13 -6.24 8.60
C LYS A 78 -4.63 -6.33 7.16
N ASP A 79 -5.57 -6.36 6.23
CA ASP A 79 -5.25 -6.25 4.80
C ASP A 79 -5.17 -4.77 4.43
N ILE A 80 -4.12 -4.40 3.70
CA ILE A 80 -3.88 -3.02 3.27
C ILE A 80 -3.60 -3.02 1.78
N ILE A 81 -4.31 -2.14 1.05
CA ILE A 81 -4.02 -1.90 -0.37
C ILE A 81 -3.65 -0.43 -0.52
N VAL A 82 -2.47 -0.17 -1.09
CA VAL A 82 -2.01 1.17 -1.40
C VAL A 82 -2.09 1.38 -2.90
N ILE A 83 -2.85 2.40 -3.31
CA ILE A 83 -3.00 2.79 -4.71
C ILE A 83 -2.28 4.12 -4.90
N ALA A 84 -1.28 4.14 -5.79
CA ALA A 84 -0.57 5.37 -6.13
C ALA A 84 -1.37 6.20 -7.13
N ARG A 85 -1.49 7.49 -6.86
CA ARG A 85 -2.15 8.47 -7.73
C ARG A 85 -1.12 9.26 -8.52
N GLN A 86 -1.57 9.98 -9.56
CA GLN A 86 -0.69 10.75 -10.46
C GLN A 86 0.39 11.58 -9.74
N PRO A 87 0.08 12.36 -8.68
CA PRO A 87 1.10 13.16 -8.01
C PRO A 87 2.28 12.36 -7.42
N ALA A 88 2.10 11.05 -7.17
CA ALA A 88 3.18 10.22 -6.65
C ALA A 88 4.29 9.98 -7.67
N LYS A 89 4.01 10.20 -8.95
CA LYS A 89 4.95 10.00 -10.05
C LYS A 89 6.26 10.76 -9.86
N ASP A 90 6.18 11.98 -9.37
CA ASP A 90 7.33 12.88 -9.26
C ASP A 90 7.96 12.88 -7.86
N MET A 91 7.46 12.06 -6.96
CA MET A 91 7.96 11.98 -5.59
C MET A 91 9.19 11.10 -5.47
N ASN A 92 10.15 11.51 -4.64
CA ASN A 92 11.27 10.64 -4.28
C ASN A 92 10.86 9.69 -3.13
N THR A 93 11.76 8.79 -2.77
CA THR A 93 11.50 7.77 -1.74
C THR A 93 11.09 8.38 -0.40
N LEU A 94 11.79 9.42 0.04
CA LEU A 94 11.50 10.07 1.32
C LEU A 94 10.14 10.78 1.31
N GLU A 95 9.79 11.42 0.20
CA GLU A 95 8.50 12.07 0.04
C GLU A 95 7.36 11.06 0.06
N ILE A 96 7.53 9.91 -0.60
CA ILE A 96 6.54 8.84 -0.61
C ILE A 96 6.34 8.30 0.80
N GLN A 97 7.40 8.03 1.53
CA GLN A 97 7.33 7.53 2.90
C GLN A 97 6.66 8.53 3.82
N SER A 98 7.00 9.80 3.71
CA SER A 98 6.40 10.87 4.49
C SER A 98 4.90 11.02 4.21
N SER A 99 4.51 10.92 2.95
CA SER A 99 3.10 10.99 2.55
C SER A 99 2.28 9.80 3.05
N LEU A 100 2.86 8.62 3.10
CA LEU A 100 2.18 7.39 3.54
C LEU A 100 2.05 7.28 5.05
N GLU A 101 2.96 7.86 5.80
CA GLU A 101 3.03 7.70 7.25
C GLU A 101 1.70 8.00 7.95
N PRO A 102 1.03 9.15 7.69
CA PRO A 102 -0.24 9.44 8.34
C PRO A 102 -1.36 8.47 7.99
N VAL A 103 -1.39 7.92 6.77
CA VAL A 103 -2.46 7.02 6.32
C VAL A 103 -2.16 5.56 6.67
N SER A 104 -0.91 5.19 6.90
CA SER A 104 -0.52 3.82 7.24
C SER A 104 -0.98 3.40 8.63
N TYR A 105 -1.16 4.34 9.54
CA TYR A 105 -1.54 4.07 10.92
C TYR A 105 -3.02 4.26 11.22
N THR A 106 -3.79 4.56 10.20
CA THR A 106 -5.23 4.82 10.38
C THR A 106 -6.08 3.56 10.47
#